data_215d24361ecb9aa67a0bc3060ea7e149
#
_entry.id   215d24361ecb9aa67a0bc3060ea7e149
#
_cell.length_a   1.000
_cell.length_b   1.000
_cell.length_c   1.000
_cell.angle_alpha   90.00
_cell.angle_beta   90.00
_cell.angle_gamma   90.00
#
_symmetry.space_group_name_H-M   'P 1'
#
loop_
_entity.id
_entity.type
_entity.pdbx_description
1 polymer ?
#
loop_
_entity_poly.entity_id
_entity_poly.type
_entity_poly.pdbx_seq_one_letter_code
_entity_poly.pdbx_strand_id
1 'polypeptide(L)'
;MRLSSVMPRGYALFDLDHTILPFDTQALFCNYVLQQEGWRRIYLAWFLVSLPLAALKIFNLRMMKRVFASYLVGMKKETLERYVKEFLESDFDKALYPEVVAEVERHREEGRTLILNSASPDFYLAGISKKLGFDHHIGTEMTVEDTMPMLPRILGPNNKCEAKIVAMHERALISGEGEMLANTWAYSDSSADIPLLSIAENGVMIHPGNRLAEEGLKHGWRTMTPKRPYNGRWGGRWASVIQAMGFYRLK
;
A
#
# COMPACT_ATOMS: atom_id res chain seq x y z
N MET A 1 -26.49 -26.54 29.12
CA MET A 1 -26.11 -26.24 27.75
C MET A 1 -25.24 -24.98 27.78
N ARG A 2 -23.91 -25.09 27.76
CA ARG A 2 -23.00 -23.93 27.76
C ARG A 2 -23.00 -23.38 26.34
N LEU A 3 -23.57 -22.21 26.14
CA LEU A 3 -23.31 -21.40 24.95
C LEU A 3 -21.81 -21.11 24.95
N SER A 4 -21.05 -21.79 24.08
CA SER A 4 -19.71 -21.39 23.77
C SER A 4 -19.80 -19.97 23.19
N SER A 5 -19.41 -18.97 23.96
CA SER A 5 -19.18 -17.63 23.43
C SER A 5 -18.11 -17.77 22.37
N VAL A 6 -18.52 -17.78 21.11
CA VAL A 6 -17.60 -17.64 19.99
C VAL A 6 -16.95 -16.27 20.19
N MET A 7 -15.71 -16.24 20.64
CA MET A 7 -14.93 -15.03 20.73
C MET A 7 -14.99 -14.37 19.34
N PRO A 8 -15.27 -13.07 19.25
CA PRO A 8 -15.30 -12.40 17.97
C PRO A 8 -13.95 -12.63 17.27
N ARG A 9 -14.00 -13.14 16.05
CA ARG A 9 -12.79 -13.29 15.23
C ARG A 9 -12.19 -11.90 15.12
N GLY A 10 -10.98 -11.71 15.62
CA GLY A 10 -10.26 -10.44 15.54
C GLY A 10 -9.85 -10.14 14.09
N TYR A 11 -9.26 -9.00 13.90
CA TYR A 11 -8.79 -8.56 12.59
C TYR A 11 -7.26 -8.49 12.56
N ALA A 12 -6.70 -8.58 11.36
CA ALA A 12 -5.31 -8.21 11.09
C ALA A 12 -5.30 -7.21 9.93
N LEU A 13 -5.01 -5.96 10.25
CA LEU A 13 -5.07 -4.81 9.36
C LEU A 13 -3.66 -4.48 8.89
N PHE A 14 -3.42 -4.52 7.59
CA PHE A 14 -2.10 -4.24 7.03
C PHE A 14 -2.15 -3.08 6.05
N ASP A 15 -1.24 -2.12 6.22
CA ASP A 15 -0.83 -1.27 5.13
C ASP A 15 0.10 -2.03 4.19
N LEU A 16 0.33 -1.52 2.96
CA LEU A 16 1.14 -2.19 1.94
C LEU A 16 2.53 -1.58 1.81
N ASP A 17 2.57 -0.32 1.34
CA ASP A 17 3.80 0.34 0.93
C ASP A 17 4.69 0.63 2.15
N HIS A 18 5.97 0.25 2.07
CA HIS A 18 6.94 0.33 3.18
C HIS A 18 6.57 -0.50 4.43
N THR A 19 5.45 -1.21 4.39
CA THR A 19 4.93 -2.08 5.46
C THR A 19 5.13 -3.56 5.14
N ILE A 20 4.52 -4.10 4.07
CA ILE A 20 4.71 -5.50 3.63
C ILE A 20 5.96 -5.63 2.74
N LEU A 21 6.36 -4.55 2.09
CA LEU A 21 7.57 -4.47 1.26
C LEU A 21 8.29 -3.12 1.48
N PRO A 22 9.61 -3.02 1.18
CA PRO A 22 10.41 -1.81 1.45
C PRO A 22 10.19 -0.66 0.46
N PHE A 23 9.27 -0.78 -0.48
CA PHE A 23 9.09 0.14 -1.60
C PHE A 23 7.67 0.71 -1.64
N ASP A 24 7.49 1.80 -2.39
CA ASP A 24 6.20 2.22 -2.92
C ASP A 24 5.84 1.29 -4.09
N THR A 25 4.72 0.59 -3.97
CA THR A 25 4.31 -0.44 -4.95
C THR A 25 3.99 0.18 -6.30
N GLN A 26 3.49 1.43 -6.33
CA GLN A 26 3.24 2.12 -7.61
C GLN A 26 4.56 2.43 -8.34
N ALA A 27 5.61 2.81 -7.60
CA ALA A 27 6.94 3.01 -8.19
C ALA A 27 7.56 1.69 -8.67
N LEU A 28 7.38 0.62 -7.91
CA LEU A 28 7.87 -0.70 -8.29
C LEU A 28 7.15 -1.25 -9.53
N PHE A 29 5.83 -1.07 -9.62
CA PHE A 29 5.06 -1.43 -10.82
C PHE A 29 5.43 -0.55 -12.03
N CYS A 30 5.66 0.76 -11.81
CA CYS A 30 6.20 1.66 -12.83
C CYS A 30 7.55 1.12 -13.36
N ASN A 31 8.46 0.74 -12.48
CA ASN A 31 9.74 0.14 -12.86
C ASN A 31 9.56 -1.09 -13.76
N TYR A 32 8.66 -2.00 -13.38
CA TYR A 32 8.35 -3.18 -14.16
C TYR A 32 7.85 -2.82 -15.57
N VAL A 33 6.85 -1.94 -15.67
CA VAL A 33 6.27 -1.50 -16.97
C VAL A 33 7.33 -0.85 -17.86
N LEU A 34 8.17 0.02 -17.30
CA LEU A 34 9.23 0.70 -18.05
C LEU A 34 10.37 -0.23 -18.50
N GLN A 35 10.54 -1.37 -17.85
CA GLN A 35 11.44 -2.43 -18.32
C GLN A 35 10.86 -3.19 -19.51
N GLN A 36 9.53 -3.39 -19.56
CA GLN A 36 8.85 -4.02 -20.69
C GLN A 36 8.73 -3.06 -21.89
N GLU A 37 8.33 -1.81 -21.63
CA GLU A 37 8.09 -0.79 -22.64
C GLU A 37 8.92 0.48 -22.39
N GLY A 38 10.22 0.42 -22.67
CA GLY A 38 11.18 1.48 -22.37
C GLY A 38 10.86 2.85 -22.97
N TRP A 39 10.13 2.89 -24.09
CA TRP A 39 9.68 4.14 -24.71
C TRP A 39 8.74 4.95 -23.80
N ARG A 40 8.02 4.30 -22.89
CA ARG A 40 7.12 4.95 -21.93
C ARG A 40 7.85 5.88 -20.96
N ARG A 41 9.18 5.86 -20.90
CA ARG A 41 9.97 6.85 -20.15
C ARG A 41 9.70 8.29 -20.57
N ILE A 42 9.07 8.53 -21.70
CA ILE A 42 8.61 9.86 -22.12
C ILE A 42 7.69 10.52 -21.08
N TYR A 43 6.98 9.72 -20.25
CA TYR A 43 6.16 10.24 -19.15
C TYR A 43 6.97 11.07 -18.16
N LEU A 44 8.28 10.80 -18.02
CA LEU A 44 9.17 11.54 -17.11
C LEU A 44 9.19 13.03 -17.44
N ALA A 45 9.07 13.41 -18.71
CA ALA A 45 9.00 14.81 -19.12
C ALA A 45 7.79 15.49 -18.47
N TRP A 46 6.62 14.84 -18.53
CA TRP A 46 5.40 15.34 -17.89
C TRP A 46 5.49 15.34 -16.36
N PHE A 47 6.03 14.27 -15.79
CA PHE A 47 6.22 14.16 -14.34
C PHE A 47 7.17 15.24 -13.82
N LEU A 48 8.32 15.47 -14.48
CA LEU A 48 9.30 16.49 -14.09
C LEU A 48 8.72 17.91 -14.17
N VAL A 49 7.94 18.24 -15.21
CA VAL A 49 7.24 19.53 -15.33
C VAL A 49 6.22 19.71 -14.19
N SER A 50 5.62 18.64 -13.70
CA SER A 50 4.64 18.70 -12.61
C SER A 50 5.25 18.92 -11.21
N LEU A 51 6.53 18.61 -11.00
CA LEU A 51 7.18 18.77 -9.69
C LEU A 51 7.23 20.23 -9.19
N PRO A 52 7.60 21.24 -9.99
CA PRO A 52 7.51 22.64 -9.56
C PRO A 52 6.08 23.05 -9.18
N LEU A 53 5.08 22.59 -9.94
CA LEU A 53 3.67 22.86 -9.67
C LEU A 53 3.22 22.26 -8.34
N ALA A 54 3.75 21.08 -7.98
CA ALA A 54 3.53 20.47 -6.68
C ALA A 54 4.25 21.25 -5.57
N ALA A 55 5.49 21.69 -5.79
CA ALA A 55 6.23 22.50 -4.82
C ALA A 55 5.53 23.84 -4.52
N LEU A 56 4.91 24.45 -5.53
CA LEU A 56 4.09 25.66 -5.41
C LEU A 56 2.68 25.38 -4.85
N LYS A 57 2.37 24.14 -4.48
CA LYS A 57 1.05 23.68 -3.99
C LYS A 57 -0.11 23.87 -5.00
N ILE A 58 0.19 24.12 -6.28
CA ILE A 58 -0.81 24.17 -7.36
C ILE A 58 -1.34 22.74 -7.60
N PHE A 59 -0.45 21.74 -7.62
CA PHE A 59 -0.81 20.33 -7.66
C PHE A 59 -0.78 19.74 -6.26
N ASN A 60 -1.90 19.19 -5.83
CA ASN A 60 -1.98 18.43 -4.57
C ASN A 60 -1.52 16.97 -4.76
N LEU A 61 -1.38 16.24 -3.66
CA LEU A 61 -0.94 14.83 -3.68
C LEU A 61 -1.82 13.93 -4.58
N ARG A 62 -3.14 14.21 -4.63
CA ARG A 62 -4.08 13.47 -5.48
C ARG A 62 -3.77 13.70 -6.97
N MET A 63 -3.47 14.96 -7.36
CA MET A 63 -3.06 15.29 -8.72
C MET A 63 -1.71 14.64 -9.05
N MET A 64 -0.73 14.71 -8.14
CA MET A 64 0.58 14.09 -8.34
C MET A 64 0.49 12.56 -8.54
N LYS A 65 -0.39 11.88 -7.82
CA LYS A 65 -0.65 10.46 -8.01
C LYS A 65 -1.20 10.15 -9.41
N ARG A 66 -2.12 11.00 -9.91
CA ARG A 66 -2.66 10.90 -11.29
C ARG A 66 -1.60 11.15 -12.35
N VAL A 67 -0.78 12.19 -12.14
CA VAL A 67 0.35 12.50 -13.05
C VAL A 67 1.37 11.36 -13.05
N PHE A 68 1.70 10.81 -11.88
CA PHE A 68 2.63 9.68 -11.81
C PHE A 68 2.12 8.46 -12.57
N ALA A 69 0.80 8.21 -12.60
CA ALA A 69 0.21 7.12 -13.38
C ALA A 69 0.30 7.31 -14.91
N SER A 70 0.81 8.45 -15.40
CA SER A 70 0.89 8.73 -16.85
C SER A 70 1.83 7.80 -17.64
N TYR A 71 2.71 7.03 -16.97
CA TYR A 71 3.47 5.96 -17.65
C TYR A 71 2.59 4.85 -18.23
N LEU A 72 1.34 4.77 -17.79
CA LEU A 72 0.34 3.80 -18.28
C LEU A 72 -0.51 4.34 -19.43
N VAL A 73 -0.40 5.64 -19.79
CA VAL A 73 -1.27 6.29 -20.78
C VAL A 73 -1.38 5.47 -22.06
N GLY A 74 -2.62 5.32 -22.57
CA GLY A 74 -2.91 4.57 -23.78
C GLY A 74 -2.73 3.05 -23.68
N MET A 75 -2.35 2.52 -22.50
CA MET A 75 -2.27 1.08 -22.30
C MET A 75 -3.67 0.48 -22.28
N LYS A 76 -3.91 -0.54 -23.08
CA LYS A 76 -5.18 -1.27 -23.08
C LYS A 76 -5.38 -1.99 -21.75
N LYS A 77 -6.62 -2.10 -21.31
CA LYS A 77 -7.00 -2.75 -20.05
C LYS A 77 -6.44 -4.18 -19.95
N GLU A 78 -6.55 -4.97 -21.01
CA GLU A 78 -6.05 -6.35 -21.05
C GLU A 78 -4.52 -6.40 -20.90
N THR A 79 -3.80 -5.42 -21.46
CA THR A 79 -2.34 -5.32 -21.31
C THR A 79 -1.96 -4.94 -19.87
N LEU A 80 -2.72 -4.01 -19.26
CA LEU A 80 -2.52 -3.63 -17.87
C LEU A 80 -2.74 -4.84 -16.94
N GLU A 81 -3.84 -5.57 -17.12
CA GLU A 81 -4.16 -6.77 -16.33
C GLU A 81 -3.07 -7.85 -16.48
N ARG A 82 -2.59 -8.07 -17.70
CA ARG A 82 -1.47 -8.98 -17.96
C ARG A 82 -0.19 -8.53 -17.25
N TYR A 83 0.17 -7.24 -17.34
CA TYR A 83 1.36 -6.71 -16.68
C TYR A 83 1.26 -6.75 -15.16
N VAL A 84 0.07 -6.51 -14.60
CA VAL A 84 -0.16 -6.71 -13.15
C VAL A 84 0.10 -8.16 -12.77
N LYS A 85 -0.44 -9.13 -13.51
CA LYS A 85 -0.22 -10.55 -13.24
C LYS A 85 1.27 -10.92 -13.30
N GLU A 86 1.94 -10.57 -14.39
CA GLU A 86 3.37 -10.87 -14.59
C GLU A 86 4.25 -10.19 -13.52
N PHE A 87 3.95 -8.95 -13.15
CA PHE A 87 4.62 -8.23 -12.06
C PHE A 87 4.47 -8.96 -10.72
N LEU A 88 3.27 -9.43 -10.39
CA LEU A 88 3.01 -10.16 -9.15
C LEU A 88 3.74 -11.51 -9.10
N GLU A 89 3.94 -12.15 -10.24
CA GLU A 89 4.63 -13.44 -10.35
C GLU A 89 6.17 -13.31 -10.39
N SER A 90 6.70 -12.11 -10.63
CA SER A 90 8.13 -11.87 -10.82
C SER A 90 8.74 -10.94 -9.77
N ASP A 91 8.49 -9.65 -9.90
CA ASP A 91 9.18 -8.61 -9.13
C ASP A 91 8.59 -8.42 -7.74
N PHE A 92 7.26 -8.55 -7.61
CA PHE A 92 6.59 -8.33 -6.34
C PHE A 92 7.05 -9.32 -5.26
N ASP A 93 7.14 -10.61 -5.59
CA ASP A 93 7.59 -11.65 -4.65
C ASP A 93 8.99 -11.40 -4.11
N LYS A 94 9.90 -10.94 -4.97
CA LYS A 94 11.27 -10.63 -4.57
C LYS A 94 11.38 -9.40 -3.67
N ALA A 95 10.35 -8.56 -3.69
CA ALA A 95 10.32 -7.32 -2.93
C ALA A 95 9.76 -7.48 -1.51
N LEU A 96 9.09 -8.56 -1.20
CA LEU A 96 8.41 -8.75 0.08
C LEU A 96 9.38 -8.82 1.27
N TYR A 97 8.93 -8.34 2.42
CA TYR A 97 9.57 -8.64 3.70
C TYR A 97 9.14 -10.02 4.20
N PRO A 98 10.02 -11.02 4.23
CA PRO A 98 9.64 -12.37 4.68
C PRO A 98 9.09 -12.38 6.10
N GLU A 99 9.61 -11.52 6.98
CA GLU A 99 9.20 -11.43 8.38
C GLU A 99 7.76 -10.90 8.52
N VAL A 100 7.35 -9.97 7.63
CA VAL A 100 5.97 -9.43 7.64
C VAL A 100 5.00 -10.40 6.97
N VAL A 101 5.44 -11.08 5.91
CA VAL A 101 4.65 -12.17 5.29
C VAL A 101 4.39 -13.29 6.30
N ALA A 102 5.36 -13.63 7.13
CA ALA A 102 5.17 -14.60 8.22
C ALA A 102 4.12 -14.14 9.25
N GLU A 103 4.03 -12.82 9.54
CA GLU A 103 2.95 -12.28 10.39
C GLU A 103 1.58 -12.41 9.71
N VAL A 104 1.47 -12.15 8.41
CA VAL A 104 0.22 -12.37 7.65
C VAL A 104 -0.23 -13.83 7.77
N GLU A 105 0.69 -14.77 7.58
CA GLU A 105 0.42 -16.20 7.68
C GLU A 105 -0.01 -16.61 9.09
N ARG A 106 0.72 -16.14 10.12
CA ARG A 106 0.36 -16.36 11.52
C ARG A 106 -1.08 -15.91 11.82
N HIS A 107 -1.47 -14.73 11.38
CA HIS A 107 -2.84 -14.23 11.61
C HIS A 107 -3.89 -15.05 10.89
N ARG A 108 -3.56 -15.57 9.70
CA ARG A 108 -4.43 -16.50 8.96
C ARG A 108 -4.63 -17.81 9.73
N GLU A 109 -3.54 -18.40 10.22
CA GLU A 109 -3.59 -19.63 11.02
C GLU A 109 -4.36 -19.44 12.33
N GLU A 110 -4.27 -18.26 12.94
CA GLU A 110 -5.05 -17.88 14.11
C GLU A 110 -6.54 -17.56 13.81
N GLY A 111 -6.94 -17.60 12.53
CA GLY A 111 -8.32 -17.42 12.08
C GLY A 111 -8.84 -15.99 12.16
N ARG A 112 -7.95 -14.96 12.14
CA ARG A 112 -8.35 -13.55 12.03
C ARG A 112 -8.78 -13.21 10.62
N THR A 113 -9.66 -12.22 10.51
CA THR A 113 -9.99 -11.62 9.22
C THR A 113 -8.87 -10.69 8.78
N LEU A 114 -8.26 -11.00 7.63
CA LEU A 114 -7.12 -10.27 7.07
C LEU A 114 -7.60 -9.15 6.15
N ILE A 115 -7.23 -7.91 6.43
CA ILE A 115 -7.62 -6.74 5.62
C ILE A 115 -6.37 -6.00 5.15
N LEU A 116 -6.18 -5.94 3.84
CA LEU A 116 -5.15 -5.10 3.19
C LEU A 116 -5.74 -3.71 2.93
N ASN A 117 -5.25 -2.69 3.64
CA ASN A 117 -5.82 -1.34 3.59
C ASN A 117 -4.75 -0.32 3.21
N SER A 118 -4.65 -0.01 1.93
CA SER A 118 -3.58 0.81 1.36
C SER A 118 -4.09 2.02 0.59
N ALA A 119 -3.26 3.06 0.50
CA ALA A 119 -3.48 4.16 -0.43
C ALA A 119 -3.11 3.82 -1.89
N SER A 120 -2.57 2.65 -2.15
CA SER A 120 -2.16 2.18 -3.48
C SER A 120 -3.34 2.02 -4.45
N PRO A 121 -3.12 2.17 -5.77
CA PRO A 121 -4.15 1.94 -6.78
C PRO A 121 -4.78 0.56 -6.72
N ASP A 122 -6.10 0.52 -6.81
CA ASP A 122 -6.90 -0.70 -6.67
C ASP A 122 -6.66 -1.71 -7.80
N PHE A 123 -6.33 -1.27 -9.01
CA PHE A 123 -6.18 -2.12 -10.18
C PHE A 123 -5.08 -3.20 -10.04
N TYR A 124 -4.10 -3.04 -9.15
CA TYR A 124 -3.15 -4.11 -8.80
C TYR A 124 -3.32 -4.62 -7.36
N LEU A 125 -3.95 -3.83 -6.49
CA LEU A 125 -4.12 -4.19 -5.08
C LEU A 125 -4.97 -5.45 -4.89
N ALA A 126 -6.01 -5.62 -5.71
CA ALA A 126 -6.83 -6.83 -5.74
C ALA A 126 -6.00 -8.10 -6.00
N GLY A 127 -5.06 -8.02 -6.94
CA GLY A 127 -4.13 -9.10 -7.25
C GLY A 127 -3.17 -9.40 -6.09
N ILE A 128 -2.64 -8.36 -5.44
CA ILE A 128 -1.78 -8.47 -4.26
C ILE A 128 -2.54 -9.12 -3.10
N SER A 129 -3.74 -8.64 -2.82
CA SER A 129 -4.62 -9.18 -1.78
C SER A 129 -4.85 -10.68 -1.96
N LYS A 130 -5.25 -11.08 -3.17
CA LYS A 130 -5.45 -12.49 -3.51
C LYS A 130 -4.17 -13.32 -3.36
N LYS A 131 -3.04 -12.80 -3.82
CA LYS A 131 -1.74 -13.49 -3.79
C LYS A 131 -1.27 -13.74 -2.35
N LEU A 132 -1.41 -12.74 -1.48
CA LEU A 132 -1.03 -12.84 -0.08
C LEU A 132 -2.13 -13.45 0.82
N GLY A 133 -3.30 -13.80 0.24
CA GLY A 133 -4.40 -14.46 0.94
C GLY A 133 -5.13 -13.58 1.93
N PHE A 134 -5.27 -12.28 1.65
CA PHE A 134 -6.15 -11.39 2.40
C PHE A 134 -7.62 -11.67 2.06
N ASP A 135 -8.49 -11.60 3.08
CA ASP A 135 -9.94 -11.76 2.90
C ASP A 135 -10.55 -10.54 2.21
N HIS A 136 -10.03 -9.35 2.53
CA HIS A 136 -10.50 -8.08 1.99
C HIS A 136 -9.34 -7.15 1.63
N HIS A 137 -9.60 -6.25 0.67
CA HIS A 137 -8.69 -5.14 0.38
C HIS A 137 -9.44 -3.84 0.17
N ILE A 138 -8.78 -2.73 0.50
CA ILE A 138 -9.24 -1.38 0.25
C ILE A 138 -8.10 -0.58 -0.34
N GLY A 139 -8.28 -0.10 -1.56
CA GLY A 139 -7.31 0.69 -2.30
C GLY A 139 -7.82 2.09 -2.65
N THR A 140 -7.01 2.83 -3.40
CA THR A 140 -7.46 4.04 -4.07
C THR A 140 -8.03 3.67 -5.44
N GLU A 141 -9.34 3.79 -5.60
CA GLU A 141 -9.99 3.49 -6.87
C GLU A 141 -9.56 4.49 -7.95
N MET A 142 -9.04 3.98 -9.05
CA MET A 142 -8.69 4.75 -10.24
C MET A 142 -9.50 4.28 -11.43
N THR A 143 -9.98 5.23 -12.26
CA THR A 143 -10.65 4.87 -13.51
C THR A 143 -9.68 4.19 -14.47
N VAL A 144 -10.04 2.98 -14.89
CA VAL A 144 -9.43 2.27 -16.00
C VAL A 144 -10.55 2.03 -17.01
N GLU A 145 -10.48 2.75 -18.13
CA GLU A 145 -11.39 2.57 -19.27
C GLU A 145 -10.82 1.49 -20.22
N ASP A 146 -11.30 1.39 -21.44
CA ASP A 146 -10.73 0.46 -22.44
C ASP A 146 -9.21 0.67 -22.61
N THR A 147 -8.78 1.94 -22.43
CA THR A 147 -7.37 2.32 -22.33
C THR A 147 -7.15 3.25 -21.15
N MET A 148 -5.96 3.19 -20.56
CA MET A 148 -5.59 4.08 -19.45
C MET A 148 -5.56 5.53 -19.94
N PRO A 149 -6.38 6.43 -19.35
CA PRO A 149 -6.38 7.85 -19.72
C PRO A 149 -5.10 8.55 -19.23
N MET A 150 -4.79 9.71 -19.84
CA MET A 150 -3.59 10.50 -19.47
C MET A 150 -3.60 10.94 -18.00
N LEU A 151 -4.75 11.26 -17.46
CA LEU A 151 -4.96 11.62 -16.07
C LEU A 151 -6.14 10.81 -15.50
N PRO A 152 -5.91 9.55 -15.06
CA PRO A 152 -6.98 8.72 -14.54
C PRO A 152 -7.67 9.42 -13.36
N ARG A 153 -8.99 9.34 -13.29
CA ARG A 153 -9.73 9.91 -12.16
C ARG A 153 -9.55 8.99 -10.94
N ILE A 154 -9.36 9.60 -9.80
CA ILE A 154 -9.46 8.90 -8.52
C ILE A 154 -10.92 9.01 -8.08
N LEU A 155 -11.56 7.87 -7.89
CA LEU A 155 -12.94 7.79 -7.40
C LEU A 155 -12.91 7.81 -5.87
N GLY A 156 -13.80 8.57 -5.25
CA GLY A 156 -13.85 8.67 -3.80
C GLY A 156 -12.65 9.39 -3.16
N PRO A 157 -12.45 9.28 -1.84
CA PRO A 157 -11.32 9.83 -1.12
C PRO A 157 -10.03 9.07 -1.43
N ASN A 158 -8.88 9.73 -1.25
CA ASN A 158 -7.60 9.01 -1.19
C ASN A 158 -7.58 8.19 0.11
N ASN A 159 -7.40 6.88 0.02
CA ASN A 159 -7.49 5.95 1.14
C ASN A 159 -6.29 6.09 2.10
N LYS A 160 -6.26 7.18 2.90
CA LYS A 160 -5.17 7.56 3.79
C LYS A 160 -5.71 8.17 5.09
N CYS A 161 -4.98 8.05 6.18
CA CYS A 161 -5.37 8.53 7.51
C CYS A 161 -6.71 7.94 7.95
N GLU A 162 -7.61 8.76 8.49
CA GLU A 162 -8.96 8.38 8.92
C GLU A 162 -9.80 7.77 7.79
N ALA A 163 -9.54 8.14 6.53
CA ALA A 163 -10.25 7.56 5.39
C ALA A 163 -10.11 6.03 5.31
N LYS A 164 -9.01 5.45 5.80
CA LYS A 164 -8.85 4.00 5.92
C LYS A 164 -9.89 3.36 6.85
N ILE A 165 -10.19 4.03 7.96
CA ILE A 165 -11.16 3.55 8.95
C ILE A 165 -12.59 3.72 8.40
N VAL A 166 -12.89 4.91 7.86
CA VAL A 166 -14.20 5.20 7.24
C VAL A 166 -14.51 4.19 6.14
N ALA A 167 -13.55 3.91 5.26
CA ALA A 167 -13.74 2.94 4.18
C ALA A 167 -13.99 1.50 4.67
N MET A 168 -13.40 1.10 5.82
CA MET A 168 -13.69 -0.20 6.43
C MET A 168 -15.12 -0.25 7.01
N HIS A 169 -15.59 0.82 7.64
CA HIS A 169 -16.96 0.91 8.15
C HIS A 169 -17.99 0.94 7.02
N GLU A 170 -17.78 1.78 5.99
CA GLU A 170 -18.67 1.87 4.82
C GLU A 170 -18.86 0.53 4.11
N ARG A 171 -17.81 -0.30 4.12
CA ARG A 171 -17.84 -1.66 3.55
C ARG A 171 -18.26 -2.74 4.55
N ALA A 172 -18.68 -2.35 5.75
CA ALA A 172 -19.08 -3.25 6.85
C ALA A 172 -18.02 -4.34 7.17
N LEU A 173 -16.73 -4.01 7.01
CA LEU A 173 -15.63 -4.94 7.27
C LEU A 173 -15.25 -4.98 8.76
N ILE A 174 -15.50 -3.90 9.49
CA ILE A 174 -15.30 -3.80 10.93
C ILE A 174 -16.59 -3.28 11.59
N SER A 175 -16.83 -3.69 12.83
CA SER A 175 -17.94 -3.25 13.66
C SER A 175 -17.43 -2.43 14.85
N GLY A 176 -18.27 -1.52 15.37
CA GLY A 176 -17.95 -0.63 16.49
C GLY A 176 -17.40 0.72 16.04
N GLU A 177 -18.15 1.80 16.23
CA GLU A 177 -17.66 3.16 15.95
C GLU A 177 -16.87 3.68 17.14
N GLY A 178 -15.58 4.01 16.89
CA GLY A 178 -14.72 4.69 17.87
C GLY A 178 -14.20 3.81 19.02
N GLU A 179 -14.51 2.52 19.04
CA GLU A 179 -14.02 1.59 20.04
C GLU A 179 -12.76 0.86 19.56
N MET A 180 -11.89 0.51 20.51
CA MET A 180 -10.73 -0.33 20.23
C MET A 180 -11.21 -1.75 19.90
N LEU A 181 -10.77 -2.25 18.74
CA LEU A 181 -11.12 -3.58 18.25
C LEU A 181 -10.32 -4.65 19.00
N ALA A 182 -11.02 -5.43 19.84
CA ALA A 182 -10.41 -6.52 20.59
C ALA A 182 -9.85 -7.61 19.67
N ASN A 183 -8.79 -8.30 20.09
CA ASN A 183 -8.08 -9.36 19.35
C ASN A 183 -7.62 -8.91 17.96
N THR A 184 -7.38 -7.60 17.76
CA THR A 184 -7.04 -6.97 16.48
C THR A 184 -5.59 -6.51 16.48
N TRP A 185 -4.94 -6.70 15.33
CA TRP A 185 -3.58 -6.27 15.05
C TRP A 185 -3.58 -5.31 13.87
N ALA A 186 -2.76 -4.25 13.93
CA ALA A 186 -2.57 -3.32 12.83
C ALA A 186 -1.09 -3.09 12.55
N TYR A 187 -0.70 -3.06 11.27
CA TYR A 187 0.66 -2.95 10.79
C TYR A 187 0.81 -1.75 9.86
N SER A 188 1.74 -0.84 10.16
CA SER A 188 2.08 0.29 9.27
C SER A 188 3.47 0.87 9.55
N ASP A 189 4.09 1.51 8.53
CA ASP A 189 5.32 2.29 8.63
C ASP A 189 5.07 3.79 8.83
N SER A 190 3.82 4.24 8.62
CA SER A 190 3.47 5.64 8.42
C SER A 190 2.81 6.29 9.64
N SER A 191 3.28 7.48 10.01
CA SER A 191 2.56 8.32 11.00
C SER A 191 1.18 8.80 10.52
N ALA A 192 0.86 8.66 9.23
CA ALA A 192 -0.47 8.92 8.71
C ALA A 192 -1.48 7.83 9.13
N ASP A 193 -0.99 6.64 9.49
CA ASP A 193 -1.78 5.50 9.91
C ASP A 193 -1.86 5.33 11.45
N ILE A 194 -1.44 6.36 12.21
CA ILE A 194 -1.69 6.40 13.66
C ILE A 194 -3.16 6.10 13.98
N PRO A 195 -4.17 6.66 13.28
CA PRO A 195 -5.56 6.29 13.52
C PRO A 195 -5.82 4.79 13.33
N LEU A 196 -5.29 4.17 12.26
CA LEU A 196 -5.43 2.73 12.00
C LEU A 196 -4.78 1.87 13.09
N LEU A 197 -3.60 2.25 13.56
CA LEU A 197 -2.90 1.57 14.64
C LEU A 197 -3.65 1.72 15.97
N SER A 198 -4.29 2.88 16.20
CA SER A 198 -4.96 3.21 17.47
C SER A 198 -6.28 2.47 17.67
N ILE A 199 -6.96 2.05 16.61
CA ILE A 199 -8.19 1.25 16.73
C ILE A 199 -7.92 -0.23 17.01
N ALA A 200 -6.68 -0.69 16.82
CA ALA A 200 -6.29 -2.07 17.08
C ALA A 200 -5.77 -2.23 18.52
N GLU A 201 -6.12 -3.33 19.18
CA GLU A 201 -5.55 -3.69 20.49
C GLU A 201 -4.02 -3.81 20.42
N ASN A 202 -3.48 -4.26 19.29
CA ASN A 202 -2.05 -4.49 19.10
C ASN A 202 -1.53 -3.73 17.86
N GLY A 203 -0.87 -2.60 18.07
CA GLY A 203 -0.17 -1.89 17.00
C GLY A 203 1.24 -2.43 16.75
N VAL A 204 1.62 -2.54 15.48
CA VAL A 204 2.96 -2.94 15.06
C VAL A 204 3.49 -1.95 14.03
N MET A 205 4.57 -1.29 14.40
CA MET A 205 5.25 -0.29 13.57
C MET A 205 6.37 -0.93 12.76
N ILE A 206 6.39 -0.71 11.47
CA ILE A 206 7.46 -1.19 10.58
C ILE A 206 8.42 -0.04 10.29
N HIS A 207 9.66 -0.14 10.77
CA HIS A 207 10.66 0.93 10.58
C HIS A 207 10.15 2.35 10.90
N PRO A 208 9.57 2.62 12.05
CA PRO A 208 8.89 3.87 12.33
C PRO A 208 9.82 5.08 12.20
N GLY A 209 9.28 6.16 11.62
CA GLY A 209 9.90 7.48 11.75
C GLY A 209 9.66 8.06 13.15
N ASN A 210 10.36 9.16 13.52
CA ASN A 210 10.33 9.72 14.87
C ASN A 210 8.91 9.93 15.42
N ARG A 211 8.02 10.57 14.64
CA ARG A 211 6.64 10.83 15.06
C ARG A 211 5.86 9.55 15.35
N LEU A 212 6.01 8.51 14.51
CA LEU A 212 5.34 7.23 14.73
C LEU A 212 5.92 6.49 15.93
N ALA A 213 7.25 6.53 16.10
CA ALA A 213 7.93 5.93 17.24
C ALA A 213 7.54 6.59 18.58
N GLU A 214 7.45 7.91 18.62
CA GLU A 214 6.99 8.67 19.79
C GLU A 214 5.56 8.29 20.18
N GLU A 215 4.66 8.18 19.21
CA GLU A 215 3.28 7.76 19.45
C GLU A 215 3.19 6.29 19.88
N GLY A 216 3.99 5.44 19.24
CA GLY A 216 4.06 4.02 19.58
C GLY A 216 4.53 3.75 21.01
N LEU A 217 5.44 4.58 21.55
CA LEU A 217 5.86 4.48 22.95
C LEU A 217 4.71 4.78 23.92
N LYS A 218 3.82 5.74 23.59
CA LYS A 218 2.66 6.07 24.44
C LYS A 218 1.63 4.95 24.49
N HIS A 219 1.48 4.22 23.37
CA HIS A 219 0.51 3.13 23.22
C HIS A 219 1.09 1.74 23.46
N GLY A 220 2.40 1.62 23.69
CA GLY A 220 3.06 0.33 23.87
C GLY A 220 3.13 -0.52 22.58
N TRP A 221 3.11 0.11 21.40
CA TRP A 221 3.15 -0.60 20.13
C TRP A 221 4.50 -1.26 19.87
N ARG A 222 4.45 -2.46 19.29
CA ARG A 222 5.65 -3.22 18.92
C ARG A 222 6.33 -2.61 17.70
N THR A 223 7.67 -2.67 17.65
CA THR A 223 8.45 -2.29 16.47
C THR A 223 9.02 -3.52 15.78
N MET A 224 8.91 -3.57 14.44
CA MET A 224 9.62 -4.51 13.59
C MET A 224 10.55 -3.76 12.62
N THR A 225 11.74 -4.31 12.41
CA THR A 225 12.76 -3.72 11.51
C THR A 225 13.29 -4.76 10.53
N PRO A 226 12.44 -5.28 9.60
CA PRO A 226 12.86 -6.26 8.62
C PRO A 226 13.99 -5.71 7.73
N LYS A 227 14.81 -6.61 7.18
CA LYS A 227 15.99 -6.21 6.40
C LYS A 227 15.59 -5.48 5.10
N ARG A 228 16.07 -4.25 4.94
CA ARG A 228 15.89 -3.46 3.72
C ARG A 228 16.98 -3.73 2.68
N PRO A 229 16.67 -3.70 1.37
CA PRO A 229 17.66 -3.84 0.31
C PRO A 229 18.50 -2.58 0.08
N TYR A 230 18.32 -1.53 0.88
CA TYR A 230 19.01 -0.26 0.81
C TYR A 230 19.34 0.27 2.22
N ASN A 231 20.35 1.16 2.30
CA ASN A 231 20.80 1.74 3.56
C ASN A 231 20.20 3.14 3.77
N GLY A 232 19.53 3.33 4.91
CA GLY A 232 19.03 4.63 5.37
C GLY A 232 18.00 5.29 4.44
N ARG A 233 17.59 6.49 4.83
CA ARG A 233 16.56 7.27 4.10
C ARG A 233 16.97 7.64 2.67
N TRP A 234 18.24 7.98 2.47
CA TRP A 234 18.74 8.37 1.15
C TRP A 234 18.75 7.19 0.19
N GLY A 235 19.17 6.00 0.66
CA GLY A 235 19.12 4.79 -0.15
C GLY A 235 17.70 4.46 -0.64
N GLY A 236 16.69 4.58 0.24
CA GLY A 236 15.29 4.40 -0.14
C GLY A 236 14.81 5.43 -1.17
N ARG A 237 15.16 6.73 -1.01
CA ARG A 237 14.82 7.78 -1.99
C ARG A 237 15.46 7.50 -3.36
N TRP A 238 16.73 7.13 -3.39
CA TRP A 238 17.42 6.76 -4.64
C TRP A 238 16.79 5.53 -5.27
N ALA A 239 16.43 4.50 -4.50
CA ALA A 239 15.71 3.35 -5.00
C ALA A 239 14.41 3.75 -5.69
N SER A 240 13.61 4.63 -5.07
CA SER A 240 12.36 5.14 -5.65
C SER A 240 12.60 5.93 -6.96
N VAL A 241 13.64 6.77 -7.02
CA VAL A 241 14.00 7.51 -8.25
C VAL A 241 14.38 6.53 -9.36
N ILE A 242 15.24 5.57 -9.07
CA ILE A 242 15.69 4.57 -10.05
C ILE A 242 14.50 3.71 -10.53
N GLN A 243 13.56 3.36 -9.64
CA GLN A 243 12.31 2.68 -9.99
C GLN A 243 11.44 3.53 -10.92
N ALA A 244 11.21 4.81 -10.59
CA ALA A 244 10.46 5.71 -11.44
C ALA A 244 11.06 5.89 -12.84
N MET A 245 12.35 5.64 -13.01
CA MET A 245 13.05 5.65 -14.29
C MET A 245 13.07 4.29 -15.01
N GLY A 246 12.64 3.20 -14.35
CA GLY A 246 12.64 1.85 -14.91
C GLY A 246 13.99 1.17 -14.95
N PHE A 247 14.92 1.53 -14.06
CA PHE A 247 16.29 0.98 -14.02
C PHE A 247 16.60 0.19 -12.74
N TYR A 248 15.65 0.10 -11.82
CA TYR A 248 15.87 -0.67 -10.60
C TYR A 248 15.83 -2.17 -10.88
N ARG A 249 16.81 -2.90 -10.37
CA ARG A 249 16.85 -4.37 -10.47
C ARG A 249 16.73 -4.97 -9.08
N LEU A 250 15.68 -5.72 -8.87
CA LEU A 250 15.52 -6.58 -7.70
C LEU A 250 16.54 -7.72 -7.80
N LYS A 251 17.18 -8.00 -6.68
CA LYS A 251 18.17 -9.06 -6.56
C LYS A 251 17.56 -10.34 -6.02
#